data_7d684e66c3427c5123b459ec84c86552
#
_entry.id   7d684e66c3427c5123b459ec84c86552
#
_cell.length_a   1.000
_cell.length_b   1.000
_cell.length_c   1.000
_cell.angle_alpha   90.00
_cell.angle_beta   90.00
_cell.angle_gamma   90.00
#
_symmetry.space_group_name_H-M   'P 1'
#
loop_
_entity.id
_entity.type
_entity.pdbx_description
1 polymer ?
#
loop_
_entity_poly.entity_id
_entity_poly.type
_entity_poly.pdbx_seq_one_letter_code
_entity_poly.pdbx_strand_id
1 'polypeptide(L)'
;KTIAPVPLRYCKNIKEAQKLRILCESKVNNPVAGFKAGGTGIPVLKKLGEKEPFYASVFKKNSISSGSKVKINKYTLGIELEVCYLIKKNFFSNKSTVTIKNIKKFISHIAPCIEVVGYRQRKKGLKYLGDICGDFGGNIKFLIGKKKKFKNINVENLTTNISNKSANQSVDGNTNTVYVNPLNSCLFVLKKLKKDKISLNHDFYIFTGSTVGVVPILKKGLYTGYVEKLGYVKAIIY
;
A
#
# COMPACT_ATOMS: atom_id res chain seq x y z
N LYS A 1 -16.55 -15.99 8.96
CA LYS A 1 -15.58 -17.04 9.37
C LYS A 1 -14.20 -16.47 9.17
N THR A 2 -13.42 -16.29 10.22
CA THR A 2 -11.99 -16.00 10.17
C THR A 2 -11.31 -17.26 9.64
N ILE A 3 -10.85 -17.21 8.41
CA ILE A 3 -10.02 -18.29 7.85
C ILE A 3 -8.77 -18.38 8.73
N ALA A 4 -8.49 -19.56 9.26
CA ALA A 4 -7.27 -19.77 10.03
C ALA A 4 -6.05 -19.40 9.17
N PRO A 5 -5.08 -18.66 9.70
CA PRO A 5 -3.91 -18.27 8.92
C PRO A 5 -3.17 -19.52 8.42
N VAL A 6 -2.94 -19.57 7.11
CA VAL A 6 -2.16 -20.63 6.49
C VAL A 6 -0.69 -20.28 6.57
N PRO A 7 0.22 -21.17 7.00
CA PRO A 7 1.63 -20.89 6.99
C PRO A 7 2.15 -20.82 5.55
N LEU A 8 2.65 -19.67 5.13
CA LEU A 8 3.27 -19.46 3.81
C LEU A 8 4.73 -19.95 3.79
N ARG A 9 5.02 -21.12 4.39
CA ARG A 9 6.37 -21.70 4.50
C ARG A 9 7.06 -21.89 3.15
N TYR A 10 6.33 -21.88 2.07
CA TYR A 10 6.82 -22.22 0.73
C TYR A 10 7.07 -21.01 -0.16
N CYS A 11 6.81 -19.80 0.31
CA CYS A 11 7.00 -18.57 -0.46
C CYS A 11 8.35 -17.89 -0.19
N LYS A 12 9.44 -18.65 -0.14
CA LYS A 12 10.80 -18.09 0.00
C LYS A 12 11.16 -17.23 -1.22
N ASN A 13 10.72 -17.63 -2.40
CA ASN A 13 10.97 -16.96 -3.66
C ASN A 13 9.83 -16.00 -3.97
N ILE A 14 10.16 -14.71 -4.12
CA ILE A 14 9.16 -13.67 -4.39
C ILE A 14 8.41 -13.88 -5.72
N LYS A 15 9.04 -14.49 -6.73
CA LYS A 15 8.38 -14.79 -8.02
C LYS A 15 7.30 -15.85 -7.87
N GLU A 16 7.56 -16.90 -7.08
CA GLU A 16 6.59 -17.95 -6.79
C GLU A 16 5.45 -17.40 -5.91
N ALA A 17 5.80 -16.61 -4.89
CA ALA A 17 4.83 -15.93 -4.06
C ALA A 17 3.89 -15.02 -4.88
N GLN A 18 4.42 -14.32 -5.87
CA GLN A 18 3.65 -13.45 -6.76
C GLN A 18 2.71 -14.27 -7.66
N LYS A 19 3.15 -15.39 -8.23
CA LYS A 19 2.29 -16.29 -9.01
C LYS A 19 1.15 -16.84 -8.15
N LEU A 20 1.45 -17.33 -6.95
CA LEU A 20 0.45 -17.83 -6.01
C LEU A 20 -0.55 -16.73 -5.63
N ARG A 21 -0.08 -15.53 -5.33
CA ARG A 21 -0.92 -14.38 -5.01
C ARG A 21 -1.88 -14.03 -6.15
N ILE A 22 -1.38 -13.93 -7.39
CA ILE A 22 -2.22 -13.64 -8.57
C ILE A 22 -3.30 -14.71 -8.74
N LEU A 23 -2.94 -15.98 -8.58
CA LEU A 23 -3.90 -17.08 -8.63
C LEU A 23 -4.96 -17.00 -7.51
N CYS A 24 -4.54 -16.69 -6.29
CA CYS A 24 -5.47 -16.50 -5.17
C CYS A 24 -6.38 -15.29 -5.39
N GLU A 25 -5.81 -14.17 -5.85
CA GLU A 25 -6.55 -12.94 -6.16
C GLU A 25 -7.63 -13.16 -7.22
N SER A 26 -7.35 -13.98 -8.25
CA SER A 26 -8.32 -14.31 -9.29
C SER A 26 -9.55 -15.08 -8.77
N LYS A 27 -9.45 -15.73 -7.60
CA LYS A 27 -10.55 -16.43 -6.94
C LYS A 27 -11.36 -15.55 -5.97
N VAL A 28 -10.94 -14.31 -5.75
CA VAL A 28 -11.66 -13.39 -4.87
C VAL A 28 -12.81 -12.74 -5.63
N ASN A 29 -14.04 -13.05 -5.24
CA ASN A 29 -15.24 -12.42 -5.81
C ASN A 29 -15.44 -11.00 -5.22
N ASN A 30 -14.53 -10.08 -5.57
CA ASN A 30 -14.62 -8.67 -5.19
C ASN A 30 -13.79 -7.84 -6.18
N PRO A 31 -14.34 -6.75 -6.73
CA PRO A 31 -13.63 -5.91 -7.69
C PRO A 31 -12.32 -5.34 -7.10
N VAL A 32 -11.30 -5.27 -7.93
CA VAL A 32 -10.03 -4.63 -7.58
C VAL A 32 -10.22 -3.11 -7.61
N ALA A 33 -9.93 -2.42 -6.51
CA ALA A 33 -9.95 -0.95 -6.43
C ALA A 33 -8.60 -0.34 -6.82
N GLY A 34 -7.54 -1.12 -6.74
CA GLY A 34 -6.18 -0.66 -7.02
C GLY A 34 -5.13 -1.68 -6.61
N PHE A 35 -3.89 -1.20 -6.53
CA PHE A 35 -2.75 -2.02 -6.17
C PHE A 35 -1.85 -1.30 -5.16
N LYS A 36 -1.23 -2.04 -4.28
CA LYS A 36 -0.21 -1.52 -3.36
C LYS A 36 1.19 -1.95 -3.79
N ALA A 37 2.18 -1.14 -3.49
CA ALA A 37 3.57 -1.56 -3.40
C ALA A 37 3.85 -2.03 -1.96
N GLY A 38 4.55 -3.12 -1.80
CA GLY A 38 4.95 -3.64 -0.50
C GLY A 38 6.45 -3.91 -0.43
N GLY A 39 7.03 -3.75 0.77
CA GLY A 39 8.47 -3.86 0.95
C GLY A 39 9.24 -2.70 0.30
N THR A 40 8.71 -1.49 0.39
CA THR A 40 9.26 -0.30 -0.29
C THR A 40 10.41 0.37 0.46
N GLY A 41 10.62 0.04 1.74
CA GLY A 41 11.75 0.57 2.50
C GLY A 41 13.07 -0.04 2.03
N ILE A 42 14.00 0.77 1.55
CA ILE A 42 15.32 0.30 1.07
C ILE A 42 16.07 -0.52 2.13
N PRO A 43 16.11 -0.13 3.43
CA PRO A 43 16.75 -0.95 4.46
C PRO A 43 16.09 -2.34 4.61
N VAL A 44 14.75 -2.41 4.46
CA VAL A 44 14.01 -3.68 4.55
C VAL A 44 14.35 -4.59 3.37
N LEU A 45 14.39 -4.06 2.15
CA LEU A 45 14.81 -4.81 0.97
C LEU A 45 16.21 -5.37 1.12
N LYS A 46 17.18 -4.55 1.54
CA LYS A 46 18.56 -4.98 1.79
C LYS A 46 18.64 -6.09 2.84
N LYS A 47 17.93 -5.94 3.97
CA LYS A 47 17.87 -6.94 5.04
C LYS A 47 17.33 -8.30 4.56
N LEU A 48 16.39 -8.28 3.63
CA LEU A 48 15.76 -9.48 3.09
C LEU A 48 16.46 -10.04 1.84
N GLY A 49 17.55 -9.42 1.37
CA GLY A 49 18.27 -9.80 0.17
C GLY A 49 17.52 -9.54 -1.13
N GLU A 50 16.52 -8.65 -1.10
CA GLU A 50 15.69 -8.33 -2.25
C GLU A 50 16.12 -7.02 -2.92
N LYS A 51 15.96 -6.97 -4.25
CA LYS A 51 16.34 -5.80 -5.05
C LYS A 51 15.17 -4.88 -5.39
N GLU A 52 13.95 -5.41 -5.34
CA GLU A 52 12.73 -4.72 -5.76
C GLU A 52 11.59 -4.97 -4.76
N PRO A 53 10.68 -4.02 -4.61
CA PRO A 53 9.40 -4.25 -3.94
C PRO A 53 8.57 -5.32 -4.66
N PHE A 54 7.44 -5.67 -4.08
CA PHE A 54 6.38 -6.41 -4.75
C PHE A 54 5.13 -5.54 -4.90
N TYR A 55 4.14 -5.99 -5.66
CA TYR A 55 2.80 -5.39 -5.65
C TYR A 55 1.74 -6.42 -5.24
N ALA A 56 0.59 -5.95 -4.77
CA ALA A 56 -0.57 -6.79 -4.48
C ALA A 56 -1.86 -6.04 -4.78
N SER A 57 -2.94 -6.78 -5.09
CA SER A 57 -4.25 -6.18 -5.34
C SER A 57 -4.89 -5.67 -4.05
N VAL A 58 -5.56 -4.53 -4.16
CA VAL A 58 -6.43 -3.97 -3.12
C VAL A 58 -7.86 -4.05 -3.61
N PHE A 59 -8.70 -4.84 -2.93
CA PHE A 59 -10.09 -5.03 -3.31
C PHE A 59 -10.97 -3.86 -2.84
N LYS A 60 -12.08 -3.61 -3.56
CA LYS A 60 -13.00 -2.50 -3.28
C LYS A 60 -13.50 -2.50 -1.83
N LYS A 61 -13.82 -3.67 -1.26
CA LYS A 61 -14.23 -3.81 0.15
C LYS A 61 -13.15 -3.40 1.16
N ASN A 62 -11.89 -3.31 0.74
CA ASN A 62 -10.76 -2.93 1.58
C ASN A 62 -10.33 -1.48 1.39
N SER A 63 -10.90 -0.77 0.41
CA SER A 63 -10.64 0.65 0.12
C SER A 63 -11.83 1.48 0.61
N ILE A 64 -11.65 2.23 1.68
CA ILE A 64 -12.70 2.96 2.38
C ILE A 64 -12.32 4.44 2.57
N SER A 65 -13.28 5.25 2.96
CA SER A 65 -13.05 6.69 3.15
C SER A 65 -12.35 6.99 4.47
N SER A 66 -11.61 8.10 4.50
CA SER A 66 -11.07 8.70 5.73
C SER A 66 -12.18 8.89 6.77
N GLY A 67 -11.85 8.62 8.04
CA GLY A 67 -12.80 8.68 9.16
C GLY A 67 -13.61 7.40 9.39
N SER A 68 -13.49 6.40 8.52
CA SER A 68 -14.16 5.11 8.72
C SER A 68 -13.62 4.36 9.93
N LYS A 69 -14.49 3.52 10.51
CA LYS A 69 -14.16 2.61 11.61
C LYS A 69 -13.52 1.34 11.09
N VAL A 70 -12.43 0.88 11.71
CA VAL A 70 -11.73 -0.36 11.38
C VAL A 70 -11.62 -1.23 12.63
N LYS A 71 -12.22 -2.42 12.56
CA LYS A 71 -12.08 -3.45 13.60
C LYS A 71 -10.73 -4.12 13.46
N ILE A 72 -9.98 -4.16 14.56
CA ILE A 72 -8.71 -4.88 14.63
C ILE A 72 -8.86 -6.22 15.35
N ASN A 73 -7.90 -7.09 15.15
CA ASN A 73 -7.82 -8.38 15.83
C ASN A 73 -6.35 -8.73 16.14
N LYS A 74 -6.12 -9.90 16.74
CA LYS A 74 -4.79 -10.36 17.15
C LYS A 74 -3.76 -10.52 16.01
N TYR A 75 -4.20 -10.47 14.75
CA TYR A 75 -3.32 -10.55 13.58
C TYR A 75 -3.01 -9.18 12.97
N THR A 76 -3.65 -8.12 13.45
CA THR A 76 -3.33 -6.75 13.06
C THR A 76 -1.97 -6.37 13.63
N LEU A 77 -1.06 -5.92 12.77
CA LEU A 77 0.28 -5.49 13.16
C LEU A 77 0.33 -4.03 13.55
N GLY A 78 -0.33 -3.18 12.76
CA GLY A 78 -0.23 -1.75 12.93
C GLY A 78 -0.90 -1.00 11.78
N ILE A 79 -0.49 0.23 11.67
CA ILE A 79 -0.92 1.16 10.62
C ILE A 79 0.30 1.75 9.92
N GLU A 80 0.11 2.14 8.68
CA GLU A 80 1.10 2.81 7.85
C GLU A 80 0.49 4.09 7.28
N LEU A 81 1.32 5.13 7.10
CA LEU A 81 0.91 6.35 6.41
C LEU A 81 1.57 6.38 5.04
N GLU A 82 0.76 6.56 4.01
CA GLU A 82 1.19 6.49 2.62
C GLU A 82 0.68 7.65 1.79
N VAL A 83 1.26 7.79 0.61
CA VAL A 83 0.69 8.55 -0.51
C VAL A 83 0.00 7.57 -1.45
N CYS A 84 -1.18 7.92 -1.96
CA CYS A 84 -1.82 7.15 -3.02
C CYS A 84 -2.15 8.03 -4.23
N TYR A 85 -2.10 7.41 -5.41
CA TYR A 85 -2.44 8.02 -6.69
C TYR A 85 -3.70 7.37 -7.27
N LEU A 86 -4.59 8.17 -7.85
CA LEU A 86 -5.66 7.68 -8.71
C LEU A 86 -5.20 7.71 -10.17
N ILE A 87 -5.10 6.53 -10.75
CA ILE A 87 -4.62 6.30 -12.11
C ILE A 87 -5.81 6.18 -13.06
N LYS A 88 -5.74 6.86 -14.19
CA LYS A 88 -6.76 6.81 -15.23
C LYS A 88 -6.76 5.45 -15.93
N LYS A 89 -7.94 4.90 -16.23
CA LYS A 89 -8.10 3.62 -16.94
C LYS A 89 -7.37 3.53 -18.28
N ASN A 90 -7.22 4.67 -18.97
CA ASN A 90 -6.52 4.73 -20.26
C ASN A 90 -5.01 4.40 -20.16
N PHE A 91 -4.47 4.23 -18.96
CA PHE A 91 -3.13 3.70 -18.74
C PHE A 91 -2.92 2.35 -19.44
N PHE A 92 -3.90 1.46 -19.38
CA PHE A 92 -3.78 0.11 -19.94
C PHE A 92 -3.84 0.09 -21.46
N SER A 93 -4.58 1.01 -22.09
CA SER A 93 -4.61 1.15 -23.55
C SER A 93 -3.37 1.83 -24.15
N ASN A 94 -2.54 2.45 -23.30
CA ASN A 94 -1.30 3.09 -23.76
C ASN A 94 -0.24 2.05 -24.14
N LYS A 95 0.18 2.03 -25.40
CA LYS A 95 1.22 1.11 -25.91
C LYS A 95 2.65 1.54 -25.58
N SER A 96 2.88 2.83 -25.27
CA SER A 96 4.21 3.35 -24.99
C SER A 96 4.78 2.86 -23.68
N THR A 97 6.09 2.76 -23.59
CA THR A 97 6.80 2.48 -22.35
C THR A 97 6.53 3.56 -21.31
N VAL A 98 6.15 3.15 -20.09
CA VAL A 98 5.93 4.06 -18.97
C VAL A 98 7.25 4.40 -18.30
N THR A 99 7.52 5.67 -18.17
CA THR A 99 8.75 6.24 -17.59
C THR A 99 8.39 7.31 -16.56
N ILE A 100 9.36 7.74 -15.75
CA ILE A 100 9.17 8.83 -14.79
C ILE A 100 8.76 10.14 -15.48
N LYS A 101 9.21 10.35 -16.74
CA LYS A 101 8.86 11.55 -17.52
C LYS A 101 7.40 11.58 -17.97
N ASN A 102 6.81 10.42 -18.28
CA ASN A 102 5.46 10.35 -18.86
C ASN A 102 4.38 9.81 -17.92
N ILE A 103 4.73 9.25 -16.75
CA ILE A 103 3.78 8.68 -15.80
C ILE A 103 2.72 9.69 -15.33
N LYS A 104 3.12 10.96 -15.18
CA LYS A 104 2.26 12.03 -14.65
C LYS A 104 0.97 12.21 -15.45
N LYS A 105 0.98 11.94 -16.76
CA LYS A 105 -0.21 12.07 -17.64
C LYS A 105 -1.32 11.07 -17.29
N PHE A 106 -0.97 9.96 -16.65
CA PHE A 106 -1.92 8.93 -16.22
C PHE A 106 -2.47 9.16 -14.82
N ILE A 107 -1.86 10.04 -14.03
CA ILE A 107 -2.31 10.34 -12.68
C ILE A 107 -3.38 11.44 -12.75
N SER A 108 -4.57 11.17 -12.22
CA SER A 108 -5.65 12.15 -12.12
C SER A 108 -5.62 12.90 -10.78
N HIS A 109 -5.45 12.15 -9.69
CA HIS A 109 -5.47 12.68 -8.31
C HIS A 109 -4.39 12.03 -7.45
N ILE A 110 -4.11 12.72 -6.34
CA ILE A 110 -3.23 12.27 -5.27
C ILE A 110 -3.94 12.49 -3.93
N ALA A 111 -3.69 11.62 -2.95
CA ALA A 111 -4.23 11.76 -1.61
C ALA A 111 -3.30 11.13 -0.56
N PRO A 112 -3.37 11.57 0.72
CA PRO A 112 -2.80 10.80 1.82
C PRO A 112 -3.69 9.59 2.08
N CYS A 113 -3.12 8.47 2.52
CA CYS A 113 -3.90 7.32 2.95
C CYS A 113 -3.27 6.62 4.16
N ILE A 114 -4.11 5.94 4.94
CA ILE A 114 -3.68 5.04 6.01
C ILE A 114 -3.94 3.61 5.56
N GLU A 115 -2.90 2.76 5.58
CA GLU A 115 -3.05 1.33 5.48
C GLU A 115 -3.13 0.72 6.89
N VAL A 116 -4.10 -0.16 7.13
CA VAL A 116 -4.10 -1.07 8.27
C VAL A 116 -3.51 -2.38 7.80
N VAL A 117 -2.40 -2.79 8.41
CA VAL A 117 -1.62 -3.97 8.02
C VAL A 117 -1.73 -5.11 9.01
N GLY A 118 -1.63 -6.33 8.52
CA GLY A 118 -1.67 -7.51 9.35
C GLY A 118 -1.41 -8.80 8.59
N TYR A 119 -1.22 -9.88 9.32
CA TYR A 119 -0.98 -11.20 8.76
C TYR A 119 -2.23 -12.08 8.77
N ARG A 120 -2.39 -12.89 7.72
CA ARG A 120 -3.32 -14.03 7.70
C ARG A 120 -2.62 -15.34 8.02
N GLN A 121 -1.30 -15.32 8.12
CA GLN A 121 -0.47 -16.47 8.43
C GLN A 121 -0.25 -16.65 9.94
N ARG A 122 0.05 -17.89 10.38
CA ARG A 122 0.18 -18.24 11.80
C ARG A 122 1.40 -17.62 12.50
N LYS A 123 2.50 -17.38 11.77
CA LYS A 123 3.73 -16.80 12.34
C LYS A 123 3.72 -15.29 12.19
N LYS A 124 4.02 -14.59 13.27
CA LYS A 124 4.33 -13.16 13.25
C LYS A 124 5.80 -12.97 12.83
N GLY A 125 6.06 -11.88 12.14
CA GLY A 125 7.40 -11.50 11.71
C GLY A 125 7.65 -11.77 10.23
N LEU A 126 8.52 -10.96 9.66
CA LEU A 126 8.93 -11.00 8.27
C LEU A 126 10.26 -11.74 8.16
N LYS A 127 10.23 -12.97 7.66
CA LYS A 127 11.44 -13.74 7.35
C LYS A 127 11.81 -13.62 5.87
N TYR A 128 10.81 -13.68 5.00
CA TYR A 128 10.96 -13.56 3.55
C TYR A 128 9.95 -12.55 3.01
N LEU A 129 10.33 -11.76 2.04
CA LEU A 129 9.40 -10.83 1.37
C LEU A 129 8.28 -11.59 0.65
N GLY A 130 8.57 -12.80 0.17
CA GLY A 130 7.57 -13.69 -0.42
C GLY A 130 6.43 -14.08 0.52
N ASP A 131 6.68 -14.17 1.83
CA ASP A 131 5.64 -14.50 2.81
C ASP A 131 4.55 -13.42 2.87
N ILE A 132 4.95 -12.14 2.83
CA ILE A 132 3.99 -11.02 2.79
C ILE A 132 3.37 -10.90 1.39
N CYS A 133 4.16 -11.05 0.32
CA CYS A 133 3.65 -11.01 -1.04
C CYS A 133 2.52 -12.03 -1.24
N GLY A 134 2.72 -13.28 -0.81
CA GLY A 134 1.71 -14.35 -0.91
C GLY A 134 0.49 -14.11 -0.02
N ASP A 135 0.61 -13.36 1.08
CA ASP A 135 -0.49 -12.95 1.96
C ASP A 135 -1.15 -11.63 1.49
N PHE A 136 -1.35 -11.46 0.20
CA PHE A 136 -1.96 -10.25 -0.39
C PHE A 136 -1.27 -8.94 0.04
N GLY A 137 0.04 -9.01 0.29
CA GLY A 137 0.82 -7.88 0.78
C GLY A 137 0.53 -7.47 2.22
N GLY A 138 -0.11 -8.34 3.01
CA GLY A 138 -0.47 -8.04 4.41
C GLY A 138 -1.54 -6.97 4.58
N ASN A 139 -2.23 -6.55 3.50
CA ASN A 139 -3.21 -5.49 3.57
C ASN A 139 -4.52 -5.93 4.23
N ILE A 140 -5.07 -5.08 5.11
CA ILE A 140 -6.39 -5.26 5.73
C ILE A 140 -7.36 -4.20 5.23
N LYS A 141 -7.01 -2.92 5.35
CA LYS A 141 -7.82 -1.77 4.92
C LYS A 141 -6.95 -0.62 4.46
N PHE A 142 -7.46 0.15 3.51
CA PHE A 142 -6.91 1.44 3.09
C PHE A 142 -7.95 2.52 3.29
N LEU A 143 -7.61 3.52 4.09
CA LEU A 143 -8.45 4.70 4.33
C LEU A 143 -7.88 5.85 3.49
N ILE A 144 -8.67 6.34 2.56
CA ILE A 144 -8.23 7.36 1.59
C ILE A 144 -8.72 8.73 2.04
N GLY A 145 -7.78 9.67 2.17
CA GLY A 145 -8.04 11.06 2.49
C GLY A 145 -8.65 11.85 1.33
N LYS A 146 -8.80 13.16 1.52
CA LYS A 146 -9.32 14.05 0.47
C LYS A 146 -8.39 14.04 -0.74
N LYS A 147 -8.95 13.70 -1.91
CA LYS A 147 -8.23 13.70 -3.18
C LYS A 147 -7.98 15.13 -3.67
N LYS A 148 -6.76 15.41 -4.11
CA LYS A 148 -6.38 16.63 -4.82
C LYS A 148 -6.06 16.30 -6.28
N LYS A 149 -6.41 17.16 -7.21
CA LYS A 149 -5.94 17.03 -8.60
C LYS A 149 -4.41 17.01 -8.61
N PHE A 150 -3.83 16.06 -9.34
CA PHE A 150 -2.38 15.96 -9.45
C PHE A 150 -1.87 17.02 -10.44
N LYS A 151 -1.41 18.15 -9.90
CA LYS A 151 -0.83 19.26 -10.67
C LYS A 151 0.52 19.61 -10.06
N ASN A 152 1.61 19.15 -10.67
CA ASN A 152 3.00 19.55 -10.33
C ASN A 152 3.37 19.50 -8.83
N ILE A 153 2.73 18.62 -8.05
CA ILE A 153 3.10 18.41 -6.65
C ILE A 153 4.41 17.63 -6.64
N ASN A 154 5.48 18.24 -6.14
CA ASN A 154 6.70 17.52 -5.85
C ASN A 154 6.47 16.67 -4.59
N VAL A 155 6.65 15.36 -4.72
CA VAL A 155 6.43 14.36 -3.66
C VAL A 155 7.72 13.76 -3.13
N GLU A 156 8.87 14.26 -3.54
CA GLU A 156 10.17 13.62 -3.28
C GLU A 156 10.61 13.75 -1.83
N ASN A 157 10.20 14.83 -1.14
CA ASN A 157 10.66 15.14 0.21
C ASN A 157 9.57 15.88 1.00
N LEU A 158 8.41 15.24 1.17
CA LEU A 158 7.32 15.77 1.98
C LEU A 158 7.40 15.22 3.39
N THR A 159 7.23 16.08 4.39
CA THR A 159 7.11 15.64 5.78
C THR A 159 5.79 14.93 6.00
N THR A 160 5.82 13.89 6.82
CA THR A 160 4.65 13.11 7.17
C THR A 160 4.61 12.84 8.67
N ASN A 161 3.42 12.71 9.24
CA ASN A 161 3.24 12.38 10.65
C ASN A 161 1.98 11.54 10.81
N ILE A 162 2.04 10.53 11.67
CA ILE A 162 0.87 9.78 12.11
C ILE A 162 0.80 9.78 13.63
N SER A 163 -0.36 10.12 14.19
CA SER A 163 -0.52 10.27 15.63
C SER A 163 -1.83 9.72 16.16
N ASN A 164 -1.80 9.30 17.44
CA ASN A 164 -2.96 9.00 18.27
C ASN A 164 -2.82 9.74 19.60
N LYS A 165 -3.57 10.82 19.77
CA LYS A 165 -3.52 11.65 21.01
C LYS A 165 -3.85 10.86 22.27
N SER A 166 -4.82 9.93 22.20
CA SER A 166 -5.23 9.15 23.38
C SER A 166 -4.14 8.16 23.84
N ALA A 167 -3.19 7.83 22.99
CA ALA A 167 -2.04 6.98 23.30
C ALA A 167 -0.76 7.78 23.54
N ASN A 168 -0.80 9.11 23.46
CA ASN A 168 0.39 9.97 23.42
C ASN A 168 1.43 9.48 22.39
N GLN A 169 0.94 9.05 21.23
CA GLN A 169 1.74 8.46 20.17
C GLN A 169 1.83 9.41 18.98
N SER A 170 3.05 9.69 18.54
CA SER A 170 3.33 10.46 17.33
C SER A 170 4.57 9.89 16.64
N VAL A 171 4.49 9.66 15.35
CA VAL A 171 5.61 9.15 14.55
C VAL A 171 5.75 10.01 13.30
N ASP A 172 6.92 10.61 13.17
CA ASP A 172 7.29 11.42 12.00
C ASP A 172 7.92 10.55 10.92
N GLY A 173 7.80 10.98 9.70
CA GLY A 173 8.38 10.33 8.54
C GLY A 173 8.56 11.27 7.35
N ASN A 174 8.89 10.67 6.23
CA ASN A 174 9.15 11.42 5.01
C ASN A 174 8.87 10.57 3.77
N THR A 175 8.40 11.20 2.70
CA THR A 175 8.11 10.51 1.45
C THR A 175 9.35 9.97 0.74
N ASN A 176 10.55 10.48 1.01
CA ASN A 176 11.80 9.99 0.44
C ASN A 176 12.21 8.58 0.93
N THR A 177 11.55 8.06 1.96
CA THR A 177 11.78 6.70 2.47
C THR A 177 11.12 5.61 1.63
N VAL A 178 10.23 6.00 0.70
CA VAL A 178 9.39 5.08 -0.08
C VAL A 178 10.03 4.81 -1.44
N TYR A 179 10.86 3.75 -1.56
CA TYR A 179 11.47 3.30 -2.82
C TYR A 179 11.93 4.48 -3.71
N VAL A 180 12.81 5.29 -3.14
CA VAL A 180 13.28 6.61 -3.62
C VAL A 180 12.25 7.72 -3.39
N ASN A 181 11.05 7.59 -3.90
CA ASN A 181 9.89 8.45 -3.61
C ASN A 181 8.57 7.80 -4.10
N PRO A 182 7.41 8.31 -3.69
CA PRO A 182 6.12 7.73 -4.07
C PRO A 182 5.88 7.61 -5.58
N LEU A 183 6.42 8.52 -6.39
CA LEU A 183 6.24 8.47 -7.84
C LEU A 183 7.03 7.31 -8.47
N ASN A 184 8.23 7.01 -7.96
CA ASN A 184 9.02 5.86 -8.37
C ASN A 184 8.34 4.53 -7.96
N SER A 185 7.78 4.48 -6.75
CA SER A 185 7.00 3.33 -6.30
C SER A 185 5.77 3.10 -7.20
N CYS A 186 5.05 4.17 -7.54
CA CYS A 186 3.94 4.12 -8.49
C CYS A 186 4.40 3.58 -9.86
N LEU A 187 5.50 4.11 -10.40
CA LEU A 187 6.08 3.65 -11.67
C LEU A 187 6.44 2.16 -11.63
N PHE A 188 7.03 1.69 -10.53
CA PHE A 188 7.34 0.28 -10.33
C PHE A 188 6.09 -0.58 -10.47
N VAL A 189 5.01 -0.26 -9.72
CA VAL A 189 3.75 -1.03 -9.79
C VAL A 189 3.19 -1.02 -11.21
N LEU A 190 3.10 0.14 -11.85
CA LEU A 190 2.55 0.26 -13.21
C LEU A 190 3.32 -0.55 -14.25
N LYS A 191 4.65 -0.59 -14.16
CA LYS A 191 5.49 -1.45 -15.00
C LYS A 191 5.22 -2.93 -14.77
N LYS A 192 5.07 -3.35 -13.49
CA LYS A 192 4.75 -4.75 -13.15
C LYS A 192 3.37 -5.16 -13.67
N LEU A 193 2.35 -4.30 -13.53
CA LEU A 193 1.02 -4.57 -14.06
C LEU A 193 1.04 -4.84 -15.57
N LYS A 194 1.77 -4.01 -16.34
CA LYS A 194 1.94 -4.25 -17.79
C LYS A 194 2.66 -5.56 -18.07
N LYS A 195 3.76 -5.84 -17.36
CA LYS A 195 4.52 -7.09 -17.51
C LYS A 195 3.67 -8.32 -17.25
N ASP A 196 2.85 -8.25 -16.20
CA ASP A 196 2.00 -9.37 -15.76
C ASP A 196 0.65 -9.40 -16.51
N LYS A 197 0.46 -8.53 -17.53
CA LYS A 197 -0.75 -8.43 -18.37
C LYS A 197 -2.04 -8.20 -17.56
N ILE A 198 -1.92 -7.51 -16.42
CA ILE A 198 -3.05 -7.10 -15.59
C ILE A 198 -3.68 -5.88 -16.22
N SER A 199 -5.02 -5.87 -16.36
CA SER A 199 -5.78 -4.75 -16.91
C SER A 199 -7.07 -4.51 -16.11
N LEU A 200 -7.46 -3.25 -15.99
CA LEU A 200 -8.73 -2.81 -15.40
C LEU A 200 -9.46 -1.86 -16.37
N ASN A 201 -10.77 -1.92 -16.38
CA ASN A 201 -11.64 -1.08 -17.22
C ASN A 201 -12.13 0.20 -16.51
N HIS A 202 -11.60 0.51 -15.34
CA HIS A 202 -11.93 1.69 -14.53
C HIS A 202 -10.67 2.34 -13.97
N ASP A 203 -10.81 3.56 -13.47
CA ASP A 203 -9.74 4.26 -12.75
C ASP A 203 -9.42 3.51 -11.45
N PHE A 204 -8.15 3.44 -11.07
CA PHE A 204 -7.70 2.61 -9.95
C PHE A 204 -6.63 3.31 -9.11
N TYR A 205 -6.52 2.90 -7.85
CA TYR A 205 -5.53 3.45 -6.95
C TYR A 205 -4.18 2.71 -7.04
N ILE A 206 -3.10 3.46 -6.84
CA ILE A 206 -1.78 2.92 -6.47
C ILE A 206 -1.44 3.46 -5.10
N PHE A 207 -1.24 2.56 -4.13
CA PHE A 207 -0.75 2.83 -2.79
C PHE A 207 0.75 2.57 -2.79
N THR A 208 1.55 3.54 -2.32
CA THR A 208 2.97 3.58 -2.69
C THR A 208 3.92 3.03 -1.65
N GLY A 209 3.42 2.65 -0.48
CA GLY A 209 4.21 2.17 0.65
C GLY A 209 4.39 3.22 1.74
N SER A 210 4.79 2.77 2.91
CA SER A 210 4.82 3.56 4.12
C SER A 210 5.91 4.61 4.15
N THR A 211 5.54 5.81 4.58
CA THR A 211 6.45 6.94 4.84
C THR A 211 6.98 6.95 6.27
N VAL A 212 6.41 6.15 7.16
CA VAL A 212 6.71 6.09 8.61
C VAL A 212 7.08 4.67 9.08
N GLY A 213 7.02 3.67 8.18
CA GLY A 213 7.09 2.26 8.55
C GLY A 213 5.78 1.76 9.17
N VAL A 214 5.80 0.55 9.75
CA VAL A 214 4.64 0.01 10.48
C VAL A 214 4.60 0.59 11.89
N VAL A 215 3.59 1.40 12.17
CA VAL A 215 3.36 2.01 13.49
C VAL A 215 2.44 1.08 14.30
N PRO A 216 2.90 0.53 15.45
CA PRO A 216 2.07 -0.34 16.27
C PRO A 216 0.84 0.41 16.82
N ILE A 217 -0.28 -0.29 16.93
CA ILE A 217 -1.50 0.25 17.55
C ILE A 217 -1.39 0.08 19.08
N LEU A 218 -0.91 1.12 19.76
CA LEU A 218 -0.75 1.10 21.23
C LEU A 218 -2.08 1.19 21.95
N LYS A 219 -3.05 1.93 21.40
CA LYS A 219 -4.38 2.12 21.96
C LYS A 219 -5.40 2.26 20.83
N LYS A 220 -6.59 1.70 21.02
CA LYS A 220 -7.74 1.95 20.15
C LYS A 220 -8.09 3.44 20.19
N GLY A 221 -8.75 3.94 19.15
CA GLY A 221 -9.11 5.34 19.04
C GLY A 221 -8.84 5.95 17.67
N LEU A 222 -8.76 7.28 17.64
CA LEU A 222 -8.56 8.05 16.43
C LEU A 222 -7.05 8.16 16.11
N TYR A 223 -6.68 7.62 14.97
CA TYR A 223 -5.39 7.86 14.33
C TYR A 223 -5.54 8.91 13.25
N THR A 224 -4.66 9.90 13.27
CA THR A 224 -4.61 10.98 12.28
C THR A 224 -3.26 10.97 11.57
N GLY A 225 -3.29 10.76 10.25
CA GLY A 225 -2.12 10.89 9.39
C GLY A 225 -2.13 12.27 8.73
N TYR A 226 -0.97 12.88 8.63
CA TYR A 226 -0.72 14.13 7.91
C TYR A 226 0.39 13.92 6.87
N VAL A 227 0.15 14.38 5.67
CA VAL A 227 1.16 14.46 4.61
C VAL A 227 1.22 15.90 4.12
N GLU A 228 2.40 16.50 4.20
CA GLU A 228 2.63 17.88 3.75
C GLU A 228 2.07 18.08 2.33
N LYS A 229 1.47 19.24 2.07
CA LYS A 229 0.80 19.61 0.81
C LYS A 229 -0.43 18.77 0.44
N LEU A 230 -0.61 17.56 1.01
CA LEU A 230 -1.78 16.72 0.72
C LEU A 230 -2.88 16.87 1.79
N GLY A 231 -2.50 17.07 3.06
CA GLY A 231 -3.43 17.25 4.19
C GLY A 231 -3.60 15.97 5.01
N TYR A 232 -4.80 15.78 5.55
CA TYR A 232 -5.06 14.78 6.58
C TYR A 232 -5.86 13.58 6.09
N VAL A 233 -5.60 12.45 6.75
CA VAL A 233 -6.40 11.22 6.67
C VAL A 233 -6.63 10.67 8.07
N LYS A 234 -7.79 10.08 8.34
CA LYS A 234 -8.17 9.60 9.67
C LYS A 234 -8.63 8.15 9.64
N ALA A 235 -8.30 7.40 10.69
CA ALA A 235 -8.77 6.03 10.94
C ALA A 235 -9.28 5.91 12.37
N ILE A 236 -10.47 5.35 12.57
CA ILE A 236 -11.01 5.06 13.90
C ILE A 236 -10.81 3.57 14.16
N ILE A 237 -9.88 3.24 15.02
CA ILE A 237 -9.51 1.85 15.38
C ILE A 237 -10.32 1.40 16.60
N TYR A 238 -10.97 0.21 16.54
CA TYR A 238 -11.77 -0.33 17.65
C TYR A 238 -11.68 -1.86 17.79
#